data_3087a6cfe2c092471f3428098f4579f6
#
_entry.id   3087a6cfe2c092471f3428098f4579f6
#
_cell.length_a   1.000
_cell.length_b   1.000
_cell.length_c   1.000
_cell.angle_alpha   90.00
_cell.angle_beta   90.00
_cell.angle_gamma   90.00
#
_symmetry.space_group_name_H-M   'P 1'
#
loop_
_entity.id
_entity.type
_entity.pdbx_description
1 polymer ?
#
loop_
_entity_poly.entity_id
_entity_poly.type
_entity_poly.pdbx_seq_one_letter_code
_entity_poly.pdbx_strand_id
1 'polypeptide(L)'
;MMSTTASLKKEYRERIAPTLMKQFNYKSSMQVPRLTKIVINEGLGIASADKKIVDVAVNELSTITGQKAVVTLSRKDIANFKVRKKMPIGAMVTLRREQMYEFLEKLIRVALPRIRDFKGIENKLDGRGNYTLGITEQIIFPEINIDSVERMTGMNITFVTTAQTDEEGYALLKEFGLPFKKNSIN
;
A
#
# COMPACT_ATOMS: atom_id res chain seq x y z
N MET A 1 7.05 -14.99 -24.29
CA MET A 1 7.07 -14.58 -22.88
C MET A 1 5.71 -14.99 -22.28
N MET A 2 5.66 -16.02 -21.45
CA MET A 2 4.44 -16.37 -20.72
C MET A 2 4.16 -15.26 -19.73
N SER A 3 3.05 -14.53 -19.89
CA SER A 3 2.59 -13.57 -18.90
C SER A 3 2.15 -14.36 -17.66
N THR A 4 3.00 -14.42 -16.67
CA THR A 4 2.65 -15.01 -15.37
C THR A 4 1.58 -14.10 -14.76
N THR A 5 0.33 -14.47 -14.92
CA THR A 5 -0.77 -13.75 -14.28
C THR A 5 -0.57 -13.83 -12.78
N ALA A 6 -0.51 -12.70 -12.09
CA ALA A 6 -0.33 -12.66 -10.65
C ALA A 6 -1.31 -13.61 -9.96
N SER A 7 -0.80 -14.46 -9.07
CA SER A 7 -1.55 -15.52 -8.40
C SER A 7 -2.84 -14.97 -7.76
N LEU A 8 -2.75 -13.85 -7.04
CA LEU A 8 -3.88 -13.19 -6.40
C LEU A 8 -4.92 -12.64 -7.40
N LYS A 9 -4.54 -12.27 -8.62
CA LYS A 9 -5.50 -11.83 -9.63
C LYS A 9 -6.38 -12.98 -10.11
N LYS A 10 -5.78 -14.15 -10.28
CA LYS A 10 -6.51 -15.37 -10.62
C LYS A 10 -7.45 -15.77 -9.48
N GLU A 11 -6.94 -15.77 -8.25
CA GLU A 11 -7.69 -16.06 -7.05
C GLU A 11 -8.87 -15.09 -6.83
N TYR A 12 -8.69 -13.80 -7.14
CA TYR A 12 -9.78 -12.83 -7.10
C TYR A 12 -10.93 -13.25 -8.02
N ARG A 13 -10.65 -13.69 -9.25
CA ARG A 13 -11.68 -14.07 -10.22
C ARG A 13 -12.38 -15.39 -9.88
N GLU A 14 -11.61 -16.38 -9.42
CA GLU A 14 -12.09 -17.75 -9.23
C GLU A 14 -12.74 -17.97 -7.86
N ARG A 15 -12.25 -17.31 -6.82
CA ARG A 15 -12.69 -17.51 -5.44
C ARG A 15 -13.31 -16.26 -4.80
N ILE A 16 -12.60 -15.14 -4.80
CA ILE A 16 -12.97 -13.96 -4.00
C ILE A 16 -14.25 -13.31 -4.55
N ALA A 17 -14.32 -13.03 -5.84
CA ALA A 17 -15.46 -12.36 -6.43
C ALA A 17 -16.78 -13.18 -6.29
N PRO A 18 -16.83 -14.52 -6.54
CA PRO A 18 -18.01 -15.30 -6.26
C PRO A 18 -18.41 -15.35 -4.78
N THR A 19 -17.44 -15.35 -3.87
CA THR A 19 -17.69 -15.33 -2.42
C THR A 19 -18.35 -14.02 -1.99
N LEU A 20 -17.79 -12.87 -2.39
CA LEU A 20 -18.35 -11.56 -2.10
C LEU A 20 -19.73 -11.35 -2.75
N MET A 21 -19.94 -11.88 -3.97
CA MET A 21 -21.22 -11.82 -4.64
C MET A 21 -22.33 -12.50 -3.83
N LYS A 22 -22.04 -13.65 -3.22
CA LYS A 22 -22.97 -14.37 -2.34
C LYS A 22 -23.15 -13.65 -1.00
N GLN A 23 -22.08 -13.13 -0.41
CA GLN A 23 -22.11 -12.49 0.90
C GLN A 23 -22.97 -11.21 0.92
N PHE A 24 -22.84 -10.40 -0.13
CA PHE A 24 -23.56 -9.11 -0.24
C PHE A 24 -24.80 -9.16 -1.17
N ASN A 25 -25.14 -10.34 -1.69
CA ASN A 25 -26.30 -10.54 -2.57
C ASN A 25 -26.32 -9.60 -3.80
N TYR A 26 -25.15 -9.39 -4.43
CA TYR A 26 -25.08 -8.55 -5.63
C TYR A 26 -25.80 -9.16 -6.82
N LYS A 27 -26.54 -8.34 -7.55
CA LYS A 27 -27.29 -8.75 -8.74
C LYS A 27 -26.40 -8.94 -9.98
N SER A 28 -25.26 -8.26 -10.02
CA SER A 28 -24.32 -8.29 -11.14
C SER A 28 -22.88 -8.46 -10.65
N SER A 29 -22.09 -9.22 -11.40
CA SER A 29 -20.64 -9.35 -11.14
C SER A 29 -19.87 -8.04 -11.22
N MET A 30 -20.42 -7.02 -11.91
CA MET A 30 -19.81 -5.70 -12.01
C MET A 30 -19.95 -4.86 -10.74
N GLN A 31 -20.88 -5.22 -9.84
CA GLN A 31 -21.06 -4.55 -8.54
C GLN A 31 -20.03 -5.03 -7.50
N VAL A 32 -19.45 -6.20 -7.71
CA VAL A 32 -18.48 -6.78 -6.77
C VAL A 32 -17.29 -5.84 -6.59
N PRO A 33 -16.93 -5.48 -5.35
CA PRO A 33 -15.80 -4.59 -5.09
C PRO A 33 -14.49 -5.22 -5.58
N ARG A 34 -13.63 -4.37 -6.16
CA ARG A 34 -12.32 -4.76 -6.68
C ARG A 34 -11.25 -3.75 -6.32
N LEU A 35 -10.01 -4.20 -6.27
CA LEU A 35 -8.88 -3.31 -6.13
C LEU A 35 -8.67 -2.52 -7.44
N THR A 36 -8.53 -1.21 -7.32
CA THR A 36 -8.31 -0.29 -8.46
C THR A 36 -6.84 0.07 -8.61
N LYS A 37 -6.19 0.42 -7.49
CA LYS A 37 -4.78 0.79 -7.41
C LYS A 37 -4.28 0.64 -5.99
N ILE A 38 -2.96 0.49 -5.86
CA ILE A 38 -2.24 0.64 -4.60
C ILE A 38 -1.33 1.86 -4.76
N VAL A 39 -1.40 2.78 -3.80
CA VAL A 39 -0.55 3.97 -3.75
C VAL A 39 0.38 3.83 -2.56
N ILE A 40 1.68 3.90 -2.81
CA ILE A 40 2.70 3.89 -1.78
C ILE A 40 3.28 5.29 -1.72
N ASN A 41 3.26 5.89 -0.56
CA ASN A 41 3.78 7.24 -0.33
C ASN A 41 4.74 7.24 0.85
N GLU A 42 5.87 7.85 0.64
CA GLU A 42 6.89 8.09 1.65
C GLU A 42 7.06 9.59 1.86
N GLY A 43 6.70 10.04 3.05
CA GLY A 43 6.79 11.46 3.43
C GLY A 43 8.12 11.74 4.15
N LEU A 44 8.96 12.58 3.55
CA LEU A 44 10.30 12.89 4.04
C LEU A 44 10.34 14.33 4.60
N GLY A 45 9.88 14.50 5.84
CA GLY A 45 9.88 15.82 6.48
C GLY A 45 11.26 16.46 6.59
N ILE A 46 12.32 15.64 6.58
CA ILE A 46 13.74 16.07 6.70
C ILE A 46 14.31 16.48 5.35
N ALA A 47 13.67 16.16 4.24
CA ALA A 47 14.10 16.55 2.90
C ALA A 47 14.23 18.08 2.72
N SER A 48 13.63 18.87 3.63
CA SER A 48 13.83 20.33 3.68
C SER A 48 15.27 20.72 4.01
N ALA A 49 16.01 19.87 4.73
CA ALA A 49 17.41 20.07 5.08
C ALA A 49 18.37 19.36 4.11
N ASP A 50 18.03 18.16 3.67
CA ASP A 50 18.85 17.36 2.78
C ASP A 50 18.03 16.74 1.63
N LYS A 51 18.27 17.23 0.42
CA LYS A 51 17.59 16.76 -0.78
C LYS A 51 17.99 15.34 -1.23
N LYS A 52 19.20 14.88 -0.88
CA LYS A 52 19.71 13.56 -1.27
C LYS A 52 18.85 12.43 -0.71
N ILE A 53 18.23 12.65 0.45
CA ILE A 53 17.31 11.67 1.08
C ILE A 53 16.13 11.32 0.15
N VAL A 54 15.66 12.29 -0.65
CA VAL A 54 14.56 12.04 -1.60
C VAL A 54 14.99 11.11 -2.73
N ASP A 55 16.22 11.28 -3.24
CA ASP A 55 16.74 10.42 -4.29
C ASP A 55 16.94 8.98 -3.79
N VAL A 56 17.39 8.82 -2.55
CA VAL A 56 17.49 7.51 -1.88
C VAL A 56 16.11 6.86 -1.78
N ALA A 57 15.12 7.59 -1.27
CA ALA A 57 13.75 7.08 -1.14
C ALA A 57 13.11 6.71 -2.49
N VAL A 58 13.36 7.49 -3.54
CA VAL A 58 12.91 7.16 -4.91
C VAL A 58 13.53 5.84 -5.39
N ASN A 59 14.81 5.62 -5.13
CA ASN A 59 15.50 4.38 -5.50
C ASN A 59 14.97 3.20 -4.69
N GLU A 60 14.80 3.34 -3.37
CA GLU A 60 14.25 2.31 -2.50
C GLU A 60 12.83 1.90 -2.93
N LEU A 61 11.92 2.88 -3.09
CA LEU A 61 10.57 2.60 -3.56
C LEU A 61 10.54 1.96 -4.95
N SER A 62 11.45 2.39 -5.85
CA SER A 62 11.54 1.79 -7.18
C SER A 62 12.02 0.33 -7.12
N THR A 63 12.92 0.02 -6.20
CA THR A 63 13.42 -1.35 -5.98
C THR A 63 12.34 -2.23 -5.36
N ILE A 64 11.61 -1.73 -4.34
CA ILE A 64 10.51 -2.45 -3.69
C ILE A 64 9.38 -2.78 -4.67
N THR A 65 9.02 -1.83 -5.52
CA THR A 65 7.81 -1.92 -6.35
C THR A 65 8.07 -2.43 -7.76
N GLY A 66 9.32 -2.40 -8.21
CA GLY A 66 9.67 -2.69 -9.60
C GLY A 66 9.22 -1.61 -10.61
N GLN A 67 8.67 -0.50 -10.12
CA GLN A 67 8.23 0.64 -10.91
C GLN A 67 8.90 1.92 -10.44
N LYS A 68 9.38 2.75 -11.37
CA LYS A 68 10.04 4.02 -11.05
C LYS A 68 9.12 4.92 -10.20
N ALA A 69 9.61 5.30 -9.03
CA ALA A 69 8.93 6.23 -8.14
C ALA A 69 9.00 7.68 -8.64
N VAL A 70 8.03 8.48 -8.24
CA VAL A 70 7.93 9.90 -8.58
C VAL A 70 8.18 10.74 -7.35
N VAL A 71 9.00 11.77 -7.48
CA VAL A 71 9.24 12.76 -6.43
C VAL A 71 7.98 13.59 -6.20
N THR A 72 7.56 13.74 -4.95
CA THR A 72 6.45 14.61 -4.58
C THR A 72 6.96 15.98 -4.14
N LEU A 73 6.37 17.03 -4.72
CA LEU A 73 6.77 18.41 -4.50
C LEU A 73 5.78 19.13 -3.59
N SER A 74 6.27 20.02 -2.74
CA SER A 74 5.44 20.90 -1.92
C SER A 74 4.57 21.83 -2.79
N ARG A 75 3.30 21.96 -2.40
CA ARG A 75 2.33 22.84 -3.08
C ARG A 75 2.33 24.26 -2.53
N LYS A 76 2.70 24.43 -1.26
CA LYS A 76 2.64 25.69 -0.52
C LYS A 76 3.96 25.96 0.19
N ASP A 77 4.19 27.23 0.51
CA ASP A 77 5.26 27.67 1.41
C ASP A 77 4.77 27.50 2.85
N ILE A 78 5.57 26.83 3.71
CA ILE A 78 5.26 26.65 5.12
C ILE A 78 6.51 26.99 5.93
N ALA A 79 6.51 28.19 6.54
CA ALA A 79 7.68 28.73 7.26
C ALA A 79 8.11 27.84 8.44
N ASN A 80 7.16 27.32 9.23
CA ASN A 80 7.43 26.47 10.40
C ASN A 80 8.23 25.22 10.05
N PHE A 81 8.00 24.64 8.87
CA PHE A 81 8.70 23.45 8.39
C PHE A 81 9.87 23.76 7.46
N LYS A 82 10.21 25.05 7.26
CA LYS A 82 11.25 25.52 6.32
C LYS A 82 11.05 24.99 4.89
N VAL A 83 9.80 24.74 4.50
CA VAL A 83 9.42 24.20 3.19
C VAL A 83 8.96 25.33 2.28
N ARG A 84 9.51 25.38 1.08
CA ARG A 84 9.08 26.27 0.01
C ARG A 84 8.33 25.52 -1.10
N LYS A 85 7.49 26.23 -1.83
CA LYS A 85 6.77 25.68 -3.00
C LYS A 85 7.77 25.07 -3.98
N LYS A 86 7.39 23.90 -4.53
CA LYS A 86 8.22 23.08 -5.43
C LYS A 86 9.47 22.44 -4.79
N MET A 87 9.62 22.47 -3.47
CA MET A 87 10.64 21.64 -2.84
C MET A 87 10.26 20.15 -2.87
N PRO A 88 11.23 19.25 -3.15
CA PRO A 88 11.03 17.82 -3.02
C PRO A 88 10.85 17.46 -1.54
N ILE A 89 9.76 16.78 -1.19
CA ILE A 89 9.39 16.46 0.20
C ILE A 89 9.01 14.98 0.41
N GLY A 90 9.09 14.18 -0.63
CA GLY A 90 8.78 12.76 -0.54
C GLY A 90 8.82 12.05 -1.86
N ALA A 91 8.50 10.76 -1.84
CA ALA A 91 8.42 9.91 -3.01
C ALA A 91 7.09 9.15 -3.03
N MET A 92 6.57 8.84 -4.20
CA MET A 92 5.30 8.15 -4.39
C MET A 92 5.34 7.20 -5.58
N VAL A 93 4.66 6.06 -5.44
CA VAL A 93 4.40 5.11 -6.54
C VAL A 93 2.92 4.76 -6.57
N THR A 94 2.37 4.63 -7.78
CA THR A 94 1.01 4.12 -7.98
C THR A 94 1.06 2.84 -8.80
N LEU A 95 0.69 1.73 -8.20
CA LEU A 95 0.65 0.41 -8.82
C LEU A 95 -0.76 0.09 -9.30
N ARG A 96 -0.84 -0.54 -10.47
CA ARG A 96 -2.10 -0.97 -11.10
C ARG A 96 -1.92 -2.33 -11.76
N ARG A 97 -3.04 -2.99 -12.08
CA ARG A 97 -3.09 -4.27 -12.83
C ARG A 97 -2.22 -5.36 -12.17
N GLU A 98 -1.35 -6.00 -12.94
CA GLU A 98 -0.52 -7.14 -12.47
C GLU A 98 0.42 -6.72 -11.33
N GLN A 99 1.18 -5.65 -11.50
CA GLN A 99 2.11 -5.14 -10.49
C GLN A 99 1.45 -4.85 -9.14
N MET A 100 0.19 -4.39 -9.16
CA MET A 100 -0.59 -4.16 -7.96
C MET A 100 -0.85 -5.47 -7.19
N TYR A 101 -1.20 -6.55 -7.89
CA TYR A 101 -1.45 -7.85 -7.26
C TYR A 101 -0.17 -8.53 -6.81
N GLU A 102 0.92 -8.40 -7.57
CA GLU A 102 2.24 -8.90 -7.20
C GLU A 102 2.76 -8.23 -5.93
N PHE A 103 2.62 -6.90 -5.87
CA PHE A 103 2.98 -6.14 -4.67
C PHE A 103 2.11 -6.53 -3.46
N LEU A 104 0.79 -6.70 -3.65
CA LEU A 104 -0.11 -7.15 -2.60
C LEU A 104 0.28 -8.54 -2.06
N GLU A 105 0.59 -9.47 -2.94
CA GLU A 105 1.02 -10.82 -2.58
C GLU A 105 2.33 -10.78 -1.77
N LYS A 106 3.32 -10.01 -2.23
CA LYS A 106 4.59 -9.79 -1.53
C LYS A 106 4.37 -9.16 -0.15
N LEU A 107 3.52 -8.14 -0.06
CA LEU A 107 3.20 -7.48 1.19
C LEU A 107 2.62 -8.46 2.21
N ILE A 108 1.63 -9.25 1.82
CA ILE A 108 0.93 -10.18 2.73
C ILE A 108 1.82 -11.35 3.13
N ARG A 109 2.51 -11.98 2.17
CA ARG A 109 3.24 -13.23 2.41
C ARG A 109 4.65 -13.03 2.94
N VAL A 110 5.28 -11.91 2.62
CA VAL A 110 6.71 -11.69 2.92
C VAL A 110 6.93 -10.52 3.86
N ALA A 111 6.39 -9.34 3.54
CA ALA A 111 6.71 -8.11 4.27
C ALA A 111 6.02 -8.04 5.65
N LEU A 112 4.71 -8.25 5.72
CA LEU A 112 3.97 -8.17 7.00
C LEU A 112 4.47 -9.15 8.07
N PRO A 113 4.77 -10.44 7.75
CA PRO A 113 5.31 -11.37 8.75
C PRO A 113 6.69 -10.99 9.30
N ARG A 114 7.44 -10.14 8.60
CA ARG A 114 8.77 -9.66 9.01
C ARG A 114 8.72 -8.46 9.97
N ILE A 115 7.54 -7.86 10.15
CA ILE A 115 7.36 -6.80 11.14
C ILE A 115 7.56 -7.38 12.54
N ARG A 116 8.44 -6.76 13.32
CA ARG A 116 8.67 -7.13 14.71
C ARG A 116 7.39 -6.94 15.52
N ASP A 117 7.05 -7.94 16.35
CA ASP A 117 5.86 -7.93 17.22
C ASP A 117 4.53 -7.67 16.49
N PHE A 118 4.40 -8.19 15.26
CA PHE A 118 3.22 -7.98 14.45
C PHE A 118 1.96 -8.60 15.09
N LYS A 119 1.02 -7.75 15.47
CA LYS A 119 -0.26 -8.14 16.11
C LYS A 119 -1.48 -8.01 15.18
N GLY A 120 -1.24 -7.91 13.87
CA GLY A 120 -2.27 -7.64 12.87
C GLY A 120 -2.47 -6.14 12.61
N ILE A 121 -3.19 -5.83 11.54
CA ILE A 121 -3.49 -4.46 11.09
C ILE A 121 -4.82 -3.97 11.67
N GLU A 122 -4.95 -2.67 11.91
CA GLU A 122 -6.17 -2.09 12.45
C GLU A 122 -7.30 -2.12 11.42
N ASN A 123 -8.54 -2.31 11.89
CA ASN A 123 -9.72 -2.29 11.04
C ASN A 123 -10.32 -0.89 10.99
N LYS A 124 -9.61 0.07 10.39
CA LYS A 124 -10.07 1.45 10.25
C LYS A 124 -9.95 1.87 8.79
N LEU A 125 -11.07 1.88 8.09
CA LEU A 125 -11.19 2.35 6.72
C LEU A 125 -11.57 3.85 6.69
N ASP A 126 -11.68 4.43 5.50
CA ASP A 126 -11.89 5.87 5.27
C ASP A 126 -13.38 6.29 5.16
N GLY A 127 -14.32 5.40 5.37
CA GLY A 127 -15.76 5.62 5.16
C GLY A 127 -16.23 5.39 3.72
N ARG A 128 -15.32 5.05 2.81
CA ARG A 128 -15.59 4.77 1.38
C ARG A 128 -14.95 3.47 0.90
N GLY A 129 -14.62 2.57 1.82
CA GLY A 129 -14.04 1.28 1.50
C GLY A 129 -12.58 1.29 1.07
N ASN A 130 -11.85 2.40 1.20
CA ASN A 130 -10.42 2.43 1.01
C ASN A 130 -9.71 2.20 2.35
N TYR A 131 -8.52 1.62 2.28
CA TYR A 131 -7.72 1.31 3.45
C TYR A 131 -6.30 1.85 3.33
N THR A 132 -5.76 2.43 4.41
CA THR A 132 -4.38 2.89 4.46
C THR A 132 -3.63 2.20 5.59
N LEU A 133 -2.54 1.52 5.23
CA LEU A 133 -1.62 0.87 6.14
C LEU A 133 -0.37 1.73 6.32
N GLY A 134 -0.08 2.13 7.54
CA GLY A 134 1.20 2.76 7.89
C GLY A 134 2.24 1.70 8.25
N ILE A 135 3.41 1.79 7.64
CA ILE A 135 4.59 0.98 7.94
C ILE A 135 5.67 1.92 8.47
N THR A 136 6.27 1.57 9.59
CA THR A 136 7.29 2.40 10.25
C THR A 136 8.69 2.19 9.70
N GLU A 137 8.96 1.00 9.11
CA GLU A 137 10.31 0.59 8.72
C GLU A 137 10.29 -0.02 7.31
N GLN A 138 11.09 0.54 6.38
CA GLN A 138 11.23 0.01 5.02
C GLN A 138 11.98 -1.32 4.94
N ILE A 139 12.73 -1.68 5.97
CA ILE A 139 13.56 -2.90 6.03
C ILE A 139 12.77 -4.21 6.05
N ILE A 140 11.44 -4.14 6.21
CA ILE A 140 10.57 -5.32 6.11
C ILE A 140 10.55 -5.90 4.70
N PHE A 141 10.90 -5.10 3.68
CA PHE A 141 11.00 -5.56 2.30
C PHE A 141 12.36 -6.20 2.05
N PRO A 142 12.41 -7.45 1.55
CA PRO A 142 13.67 -8.19 1.35
C PRO A 142 14.59 -7.58 0.30
N GLU A 143 14.07 -6.73 -0.57
CA GLU A 143 14.82 -6.05 -1.62
C GLU A 143 15.73 -4.93 -1.07
N ILE A 144 15.46 -4.48 0.15
CA ILE A 144 16.24 -3.44 0.81
C ILE A 144 17.40 -4.09 1.57
N ASN A 145 18.61 -3.69 1.23
CA ASN A 145 19.79 -4.11 1.96
C ASN A 145 19.93 -3.28 3.24
N ILE A 146 19.88 -3.94 4.39
CA ILE A 146 19.94 -3.31 5.72
C ILE A 146 21.24 -2.52 5.89
N ASP A 147 22.36 -3.01 5.36
CA ASP A 147 23.67 -2.37 5.48
C ASP A 147 23.78 -1.05 4.68
N SER A 148 22.92 -0.86 3.67
CA SER A 148 22.88 0.35 2.84
C SER A 148 21.89 1.41 3.35
N VAL A 149 21.09 1.09 4.36
CA VAL A 149 20.09 1.99 4.92
C VAL A 149 20.74 2.94 5.91
N GLU A 150 20.95 4.20 5.51
CA GLU A 150 21.44 5.23 6.42
C GLU A 150 20.39 5.64 7.47
N ARG A 151 19.13 5.53 7.12
CA ARG A 151 18.01 5.96 7.97
C ARG A 151 16.76 5.13 7.75
N MET A 152 16.11 4.76 8.85
CA MET A 152 14.79 4.15 8.81
C MET A 152 13.74 5.19 8.45
N THR A 153 12.96 4.89 7.41
CA THR A 153 11.87 5.72 6.93
C THR A 153 10.58 4.89 6.88
N GLY A 154 9.49 5.54 7.24
CA GLY A 154 8.16 4.95 7.19
C GLY A 154 7.44 5.28 5.90
N MET A 155 6.49 4.43 5.52
CA MET A 155 5.67 4.63 4.34
C MET A 155 4.20 4.33 4.61
N ASN A 156 3.33 4.98 3.84
CA ASN A 156 1.89 4.73 3.83
C ASN A 156 1.52 3.97 2.56
N ILE A 157 0.85 2.84 2.72
CA ILE A 157 0.34 2.01 1.62
C ILE A 157 -1.17 2.14 1.60
N THR A 158 -1.72 2.79 0.58
CA THR A 158 -3.16 3.01 0.43
C THR A 158 -3.73 2.09 -0.63
N PHE A 159 -4.69 1.26 -0.22
CA PHE A 159 -5.47 0.38 -1.09
C PHE A 159 -6.74 1.11 -1.51
N VAL A 160 -6.84 1.42 -2.78
CA VAL A 160 -8.03 2.08 -3.35
C VAL A 160 -8.90 1.02 -4.00
N THR A 161 -10.13 0.91 -3.51
CA THR A 161 -11.11 -0.08 -3.99
C THR A 161 -12.25 0.59 -4.75
N THR A 162 -13.15 -0.21 -5.30
CA THR A 162 -14.43 0.25 -5.86
C THR A 162 -15.59 0.03 -4.88
N ALA A 163 -15.32 -0.39 -3.65
CA ALA A 163 -16.32 -0.54 -2.62
C ALA A 163 -17.01 0.79 -2.32
N GLN A 164 -18.29 0.73 -1.96
CA GLN A 164 -19.07 1.91 -1.58
C GLN A 164 -19.12 2.08 -0.06
N THR A 165 -18.97 0.98 0.68
CA THR A 165 -18.99 0.94 2.14
C THR A 165 -17.71 0.33 2.70
N ASP A 166 -17.42 0.64 3.95
CA ASP A 166 -16.26 0.08 4.65
C ASP A 166 -16.40 -1.43 4.87
N GLU A 167 -17.62 -1.93 5.02
CA GLU A 167 -17.88 -3.35 5.17
C GLU A 167 -17.49 -4.14 3.92
N GLU A 168 -17.84 -3.61 2.73
CA GLU A 168 -17.44 -4.20 1.45
C GLU A 168 -15.93 -4.17 1.26
N GLY A 169 -15.29 -3.01 1.57
CA GLY A 169 -13.84 -2.83 1.50
C GLY A 169 -13.10 -3.78 2.43
N TYR A 170 -13.57 -3.89 3.67
CA TYR A 170 -13.01 -4.83 4.66
C TYR A 170 -13.12 -6.28 4.22
N ALA A 171 -14.31 -6.71 3.76
CA ALA A 171 -14.52 -8.06 3.29
C ALA A 171 -13.60 -8.39 2.11
N LEU A 172 -13.46 -7.48 1.15
CA LEU A 172 -12.56 -7.64 0.02
C LEU A 172 -11.10 -7.84 0.46
N LEU A 173 -10.59 -6.96 1.32
CA LEU A 173 -9.21 -7.00 1.78
C LEU A 173 -8.93 -8.22 2.67
N LYS A 174 -9.90 -8.64 3.47
CA LYS A 174 -9.84 -9.85 4.29
C LYS A 174 -9.77 -11.11 3.42
N GLU A 175 -10.57 -11.18 2.35
CA GLU A 175 -10.53 -12.29 1.40
C GLU A 175 -9.20 -12.37 0.62
N PHE A 176 -8.50 -11.25 0.40
CA PHE A 176 -7.14 -11.24 -0.12
C PHE A 176 -6.10 -11.77 0.89
N GLY A 177 -6.49 -11.92 2.17
CA GLY A 177 -5.61 -12.44 3.22
C GLY A 177 -4.89 -11.37 4.04
N LEU A 178 -5.35 -10.11 4.02
CA LEU A 178 -4.80 -9.09 4.93
C LEU A 178 -5.12 -9.46 6.38
N PRO A 179 -4.12 -9.52 7.26
CA PRO A 179 -4.27 -10.00 8.64
C PRO A 179 -4.81 -8.90 9.56
N PHE A 180 -6.09 -8.61 9.48
CA PHE A 180 -6.75 -7.69 10.40
C PHE A 180 -6.75 -8.21 11.83
N LYS A 181 -6.58 -7.32 12.81
CA LYS A 181 -6.79 -7.64 14.22
C LYS A 181 -8.22 -8.15 14.41
N LYS A 182 -8.37 -9.27 15.11
CA LYS A 182 -9.69 -9.67 15.59
C LYS A 182 -10.15 -8.59 16.57
N ASN A 183 -11.25 -7.91 16.29
CA ASN A 183 -11.88 -7.07 17.31
C ASN A 183 -12.16 -7.99 18.50
N SER A 184 -11.47 -7.78 19.61
CA SER A 184 -11.90 -8.27 20.90
C SER A 184 -13.19 -7.50 21.19
N ILE A 185 -14.32 -8.10 20.83
CA ILE A 185 -15.62 -7.65 21.31
C ILE A 185 -15.58 -7.93 22.82
N ASN A 186 -15.33 -6.90 23.61
CA ASN A 186 -15.66 -6.90 25.01
C ASN A 186 -17.18 -6.78 25.17
#